data_18727dfe3bcc92952659223fa12cd381
#
_entry.id   18727dfe3bcc92952659223fa12cd381
#
_cell.length_a   1.000
_cell.length_b   1.000
_cell.length_c   1.000
_cell.angle_alpha   90.00
_cell.angle_beta   90.00
_cell.angle_gamma   90.00
#
_symmetry.space_group_name_H-M   'P 1'
#
loop_
_entity.id
_entity.type
_entity.pdbx_description
1 polymer ?
#
loop_
_entity_poly.entity_id
_entity_poly.type
_entity_poly.pdbx_seq_one_letter_code
_entity_poly.pdbx_strand_id
1 'polypeptide(L)'
;MRFSNPVVCSVWVAVAAAVAGFSPEVSAQLAARSTEEWLQTLDGANRVAKLKIDDVVAALKLQPHSVVADIGAGSGVFTVPLAKVVSAGKVYAVDIEQGLVDHITKKAGEAKLTNVAGVLGKFTDANLPAKDVDLALIFDVLHHIENRTEYLKNLVPYLKKAGRIVVIDFHPELGPHKNDPTLQVTKAQAEAWFAAIGFKPVAEHALYSDKWFVEYAR
;
A
#
# COMPACT_ATOMS: atom_id res chain seq x y z
N MET A 1 18.30 73.83 13.04
CA MET A 1 18.06 72.50 13.64
C MET A 1 17.26 71.68 12.62
N ARG A 2 17.92 70.71 11.98
CA ARG A 2 17.26 69.77 11.01
C ARG A 2 17.11 68.43 11.71
N PHE A 3 15.90 67.98 11.91
CA PHE A 3 15.60 66.65 12.42
C PHE A 3 15.54 65.64 11.24
N SER A 4 16.45 64.70 11.28
CA SER A 4 16.48 63.58 10.32
C SER A 4 15.54 62.49 10.82
N ASN A 5 14.55 62.08 10.01
CA ASN A 5 13.73 60.91 10.27
C ASN A 5 14.48 59.62 9.85
N PRO A 6 14.48 58.57 10.66
CA PRO A 6 14.98 57.26 10.22
C PRO A 6 13.95 56.54 9.37
N VAL A 7 14.38 56.12 8.18
CA VAL A 7 13.62 55.22 7.31
C VAL A 7 13.67 53.81 7.90
N VAL A 8 12.51 53.31 8.35
CA VAL A 8 12.34 51.92 8.79
C VAL A 8 12.13 51.08 7.53
N CYS A 9 13.14 50.29 7.20
CA CYS A 9 13.08 49.34 6.11
C CYS A 9 12.43 48.04 6.62
N SER A 10 11.14 47.86 6.31
CA SER A 10 10.42 46.61 6.64
C SER A 10 10.81 45.55 5.66
N VAL A 11 11.60 44.57 6.11
CA VAL A 11 11.91 43.34 5.36
C VAL A 11 10.72 42.40 5.46
N TRP A 12 9.99 42.28 4.37
CA TRP A 12 8.95 41.22 4.22
C TRP A 12 9.65 39.89 3.89
N VAL A 13 9.73 39.00 4.87
CA VAL A 13 10.10 37.62 4.63
C VAL A 13 8.88 36.92 4.04
N ALA A 14 8.90 36.70 2.73
CA ALA A 14 7.93 35.87 2.06
C ALA A 14 8.22 34.39 2.43
N VAL A 15 7.45 33.81 3.33
CA VAL A 15 7.41 32.37 3.56
C VAL A 15 6.69 31.77 2.36
N ALA A 16 7.45 31.28 1.39
CA ALA A 16 6.93 30.43 0.34
C ALA A 16 6.55 29.09 0.98
N ALA A 17 5.26 28.87 1.24
CA ALA A 17 4.73 27.55 1.52
C ALA A 17 4.95 26.70 0.25
N ALA A 18 5.92 25.82 0.27
CA ALA A 18 6.06 24.78 -0.74
C ALA A 18 4.83 23.88 -0.63
N VAL A 19 3.84 24.12 -1.47
CA VAL A 19 2.81 23.15 -1.77
C VAL A 19 3.55 22.00 -2.44
N ALA A 20 3.71 20.88 -1.73
CA ALA A 20 4.23 19.64 -2.30
C ALA A 20 3.29 19.25 -3.43
N GLY A 21 3.63 19.64 -4.65
CA GLY A 21 2.91 19.31 -5.84
C GLY A 21 3.01 17.80 -6.06
N PHE A 22 1.88 17.16 -6.26
CA PHE A 22 1.81 15.82 -6.80
C PHE A 22 2.65 15.76 -8.07
N SER A 23 3.57 14.80 -8.16
CA SER A 23 4.24 14.51 -9.43
C SER A 23 3.22 13.84 -10.34
N PRO A 24 2.79 14.47 -11.44
CA PRO A 24 1.71 13.95 -12.28
C PRO A 24 2.10 12.65 -13.02
N GLU A 25 3.36 12.23 -12.92
CA GLU A 25 3.91 11.15 -13.74
C GLU A 25 3.49 9.74 -13.29
N VAL A 26 3.48 9.44 -11.99
CA VAL A 26 3.08 8.10 -11.50
C VAL A 26 1.57 7.92 -11.60
N SER A 27 0.81 8.96 -11.24
CA SER A 27 -0.66 8.98 -11.45
C SER A 27 -1.04 8.77 -12.92
N ALA A 28 -0.27 9.36 -13.84
CA ALA A 28 -0.49 9.22 -15.27
C ALA A 28 -0.16 7.81 -15.79
N GLN A 29 0.88 7.16 -15.27
CA GLN A 29 1.24 5.80 -15.67
C GLN A 29 0.21 4.76 -15.19
N LEU A 30 -0.31 4.92 -13.98
CA LEU A 30 -1.35 4.02 -13.44
C LEU A 30 -2.70 4.24 -14.13
N ALA A 31 -3.05 5.48 -14.47
CA ALA A 31 -4.28 5.83 -15.17
C ALA A 31 -4.27 5.55 -16.68
N ALA A 32 -3.09 5.28 -17.27
CA ALA A 32 -2.95 5.09 -18.72
C ALA A 32 -3.35 3.70 -19.22
N ARG A 33 -3.57 2.72 -18.32
CA ARG A 33 -3.93 1.35 -18.68
C ARG A 33 -5.41 1.08 -18.42
N SER A 34 -6.06 0.36 -19.34
CA SER A 34 -7.40 -0.16 -19.09
C SER A 34 -7.38 -1.25 -17.99
N THR A 35 -8.51 -1.46 -17.33
CA THR A 35 -8.71 -2.57 -16.36
C THR A 35 -8.32 -3.91 -16.99
N GLU A 36 -8.67 -4.14 -18.26
CA GLU A 36 -8.38 -5.36 -19.01
C GLU A 36 -6.86 -5.61 -19.14
N GLU A 37 -6.09 -4.59 -19.50
CA GLU A 37 -4.62 -4.66 -19.59
C GLU A 37 -3.98 -4.92 -18.23
N TRP A 38 -4.54 -4.33 -17.17
CA TRP A 38 -4.11 -4.64 -15.80
C TRP A 38 -4.36 -6.09 -15.45
N LEU A 39 -5.57 -6.61 -15.70
CA LEU A 39 -5.91 -7.99 -15.42
C LEU A 39 -5.04 -8.99 -16.18
N GLN A 40 -4.76 -8.75 -17.47
CA GLN A 40 -3.84 -9.59 -18.26
C GLN A 40 -2.45 -9.65 -17.64
N THR A 41 -1.96 -8.50 -17.12
CA THR A 41 -0.65 -8.43 -16.46
C THR A 41 -0.67 -9.12 -15.09
N LEU A 42 -1.69 -8.84 -14.27
CA LEU A 42 -1.78 -9.27 -12.88
C LEU A 42 -2.11 -10.76 -12.74
N ASP A 43 -2.92 -11.31 -13.64
CA ASP A 43 -3.33 -12.72 -13.67
C ASP A 43 -2.42 -13.58 -14.59
N GLY A 44 -1.37 -13.01 -15.16
CA GLY A 44 -0.43 -13.75 -16.00
C GLY A 44 0.12 -15.00 -15.28
N ALA A 45 -0.03 -16.19 -15.88
CA ALA A 45 0.30 -17.47 -15.24
C ALA A 45 1.73 -17.52 -14.69
N ASN A 46 2.71 -16.99 -15.44
CA ASN A 46 4.11 -16.93 -15.01
C ASN A 46 4.32 -16.00 -13.80
N ARG A 47 3.54 -14.92 -13.68
CA ARG A 47 3.56 -14.04 -12.51
C ARG A 47 2.95 -14.75 -11.33
N VAL A 48 1.73 -15.25 -11.47
CA VAL A 48 0.97 -15.91 -10.39
C VAL A 48 1.75 -17.08 -9.79
N ALA A 49 2.40 -17.90 -10.61
CA ALA A 49 3.23 -19.01 -10.14
C ALA A 49 4.40 -18.58 -9.23
N LYS A 50 4.89 -17.33 -9.38
CA LYS A 50 5.99 -16.78 -8.57
C LYS A 50 5.53 -16.13 -7.28
N LEU A 51 4.23 -15.85 -7.13
CA LEU A 51 3.69 -15.13 -5.96
C LEU A 51 3.71 -15.96 -4.68
N LYS A 52 3.87 -17.30 -4.75
CA LYS A 52 3.88 -18.20 -3.59
C LYS A 52 2.72 -17.93 -2.64
N ILE A 53 1.53 -17.77 -3.20
CA ILE A 53 0.33 -17.26 -2.51
C ILE A 53 0.04 -18.03 -1.23
N ASP A 54 0.04 -19.38 -1.31
CA ASP A 54 -0.27 -20.23 -0.16
C ASP A 54 0.78 -20.09 0.95
N ASP A 55 2.07 -19.99 0.58
CA ASP A 55 3.16 -19.81 1.53
C ASP A 55 3.07 -18.44 2.22
N VAL A 56 2.75 -17.37 1.46
CA VAL A 56 2.53 -16.03 2.02
C VAL A 56 1.36 -16.07 3.00
N VAL A 57 0.21 -16.58 2.58
CA VAL A 57 -0.99 -16.63 3.41
C VAL A 57 -0.75 -17.43 4.70
N ALA A 58 -0.01 -18.56 4.60
CA ALA A 58 0.38 -19.35 5.76
C ALA A 58 1.32 -18.58 6.71
N ALA A 59 2.28 -17.83 6.16
CA ALA A 59 3.22 -17.02 6.96
C ALA A 59 2.52 -15.91 7.75
N LEU A 60 1.40 -15.37 7.23
CA LEU A 60 0.62 -14.32 7.91
C LEU A 60 -0.06 -14.80 9.21
N LYS A 61 -0.18 -16.12 9.47
CA LYS A 61 -0.76 -16.69 10.70
C LYS A 61 -2.11 -16.07 11.08
N LEU A 62 -2.96 -15.86 10.09
CA LEU A 62 -4.29 -15.27 10.27
C LEU A 62 -5.21 -16.22 11.04
N GLN A 63 -6.09 -15.63 11.85
CA GLN A 63 -7.15 -16.37 12.52
C GLN A 63 -8.46 -16.28 11.73
N PRO A 64 -9.40 -17.24 11.85
CA PRO A 64 -10.65 -17.21 11.10
C PRO A 64 -11.46 -15.92 11.24
N HIS A 65 -11.34 -15.21 12.36
CA HIS A 65 -12.03 -13.94 12.64
C HIS A 65 -11.20 -12.69 12.37
N SER A 66 -9.99 -12.82 11.81
CA SER A 66 -9.14 -11.68 11.48
C SER A 66 -9.78 -10.80 10.42
N VAL A 67 -9.55 -9.49 10.54
CA VAL A 67 -9.90 -8.49 9.54
C VAL A 67 -8.63 -8.07 8.82
N VAL A 68 -8.61 -8.25 7.51
CA VAL A 68 -7.44 -7.99 6.65
C VAL A 68 -7.76 -6.86 5.68
N ALA A 69 -6.82 -5.93 5.49
CA ALA A 69 -6.83 -5.00 4.37
C ALA A 69 -5.77 -5.44 3.36
N ASP A 70 -6.20 -5.81 2.16
CA ASP A 70 -5.37 -6.14 1.01
C ASP A 70 -5.20 -4.84 0.20
N ILE A 71 -4.06 -4.17 0.37
CA ILE A 71 -3.78 -2.84 -0.17
C ILE A 71 -3.14 -2.95 -1.55
N GLY A 72 -3.77 -2.35 -2.56
CA GLY A 72 -3.40 -2.55 -3.97
C GLY A 72 -3.75 -3.96 -4.41
N ALA A 73 -4.97 -4.39 -4.12
CA ALA A 73 -5.42 -5.76 -4.30
C ALA A 73 -5.38 -6.25 -5.77
N GLY A 74 -5.35 -5.33 -6.72
CA GLY A 74 -5.21 -5.62 -8.15
C GLY A 74 -6.30 -6.53 -8.68
N SER A 75 -5.96 -7.70 -9.18
CA SER A 75 -6.93 -8.71 -9.66
C SER A 75 -7.48 -9.62 -8.55
N GLY A 76 -7.15 -9.35 -7.28
CA GLY A 76 -7.61 -10.12 -6.13
C GLY A 76 -6.93 -11.48 -5.96
N VAL A 77 -5.70 -11.65 -6.47
CA VAL A 77 -4.95 -12.92 -6.36
C VAL A 77 -4.67 -13.30 -4.91
N PHE A 78 -4.48 -12.33 -4.01
CA PHE A 78 -4.39 -12.57 -2.57
C PHE A 78 -5.73 -12.46 -1.86
N THR A 79 -6.62 -11.56 -2.30
CA THR A 79 -7.93 -11.32 -1.67
C THR A 79 -8.73 -12.62 -1.48
N VAL A 80 -8.84 -13.45 -2.52
CA VAL A 80 -9.63 -14.68 -2.47
C VAL A 80 -9.03 -15.73 -1.51
N PRO A 81 -7.73 -16.05 -1.55
CA PRO A 81 -7.09 -16.93 -0.57
C PRO A 81 -7.19 -16.40 0.87
N LEU A 82 -6.97 -15.09 1.08
CA LEU A 82 -7.12 -14.46 2.40
C LEU A 82 -8.55 -14.63 2.94
N ALA A 83 -9.56 -14.37 2.11
CA ALA A 83 -10.96 -14.48 2.53
C ALA A 83 -11.37 -15.92 2.90
N LYS A 84 -10.78 -16.93 2.27
CA LYS A 84 -10.99 -18.33 2.65
C LYS A 84 -10.44 -18.64 4.04
N VAL A 85 -9.28 -18.07 4.39
CA VAL A 85 -8.66 -18.28 5.72
C VAL A 85 -9.43 -17.53 6.79
N VAL A 86 -9.80 -16.26 6.54
CA VAL A 86 -10.53 -15.45 7.50
C VAL A 86 -12.05 -15.61 7.35
N SER A 87 -12.52 -16.85 7.34
CA SER A 87 -13.91 -17.22 6.98
C SER A 87 -14.99 -16.64 7.90
N ALA A 88 -14.65 -16.28 9.12
CA ALA A 88 -15.51 -15.60 10.10
C ALA A 88 -15.10 -14.13 10.33
N GLY A 89 -14.14 -13.64 9.56
CA GLY A 89 -13.61 -12.28 9.58
C GLY A 89 -14.03 -11.50 8.35
N LYS A 90 -13.10 -10.67 7.84
CA LYS A 90 -13.34 -9.83 6.66
C LYS A 90 -12.05 -9.54 5.90
N VAL A 91 -12.17 -9.37 4.57
CA VAL A 91 -11.12 -8.81 3.73
C VAL A 91 -11.64 -7.53 3.08
N TYR A 92 -10.99 -6.42 3.33
CA TYR A 92 -11.13 -5.19 2.55
C TYR A 92 -10.13 -5.23 1.40
N ALA A 93 -10.62 -5.39 0.19
CA ALA A 93 -9.80 -5.40 -1.02
C ALA A 93 -9.74 -3.97 -1.58
N VAL A 94 -8.61 -3.31 -1.33
CA VAL A 94 -8.43 -1.88 -1.65
C VAL A 94 -7.66 -1.74 -2.94
N ASP A 95 -8.22 -1.00 -3.89
CA ASP A 95 -7.49 -0.56 -5.08
C ASP A 95 -7.91 0.88 -5.46
N ILE A 96 -7.06 1.59 -6.17
CA ILE A 96 -7.35 2.96 -6.65
C ILE A 96 -8.09 2.96 -7.99
N GLU A 97 -8.12 1.82 -8.67
CA GLU A 97 -8.77 1.61 -9.97
C GLU A 97 -10.14 0.98 -9.77
N GLN A 98 -11.22 1.70 -10.08
CA GLN A 98 -12.60 1.24 -9.86
C GLN A 98 -12.88 -0.09 -10.59
N GLY A 99 -12.38 -0.26 -11.81
CA GLY A 99 -12.58 -1.48 -12.57
C GLY A 99 -11.96 -2.71 -11.91
N LEU A 100 -10.81 -2.56 -11.20
CA LEU A 100 -10.22 -3.63 -10.41
C LEU A 100 -11.05 -3.94 -9.17
N VAL A 101 -11.57 -2.92 -8.48
CA VAL A 101 -12.49 -3.10 -7.33
C VAL A 101 -13.75 -3.86 -7.75
N ASP A 102 -14.33 -3.50 -8.88
CA ASP A 102 -15.52 -4.18 -9.44
C ASP A 102 -15.19 -5.63 -9.81
N HIS A 103 -14.03 -5.86 -10.44
CA HIS A 103 -13.54 -7.20 -10.79
C HIS A 103 -13.38 -8.08 -9.55
N ILE A 104 -12.72 -7.58 -8.49
CA ILE A 104 -12.53 -8.33 -7.24
C ILE A 104 -13.88 -8.67 -6.59
N THR A 105 -14.80 -7.71 -6.56
CA THR A 105 -16.15 -7.91 -6.00
C THR A 105 -16.89 -9.01 -6.75
N LYS A 106 -16.84 -9.01 -8.08
CA LYS A 106 -17.41 -10.06 -8.93
C LYS A 106 -16.75 -11.41 -8.66
N LYS A 107 -15.41 -11.47 -8.65
CA LYS A 107 -14.61 -12.69 -8.42
C LYS A 107 -14.91 -13.31 -7.05
N ALA A 108 -15.07 -12.47 -6.01
CA ALA A 108 -15.48 -12.94 -4.68
C ALA A 108 -16.89 -13.52 -4.69
N GLY A 109 -17.85 -12.89 -5.37
CA GLY A 109 -19.21 -13.39 -5.54
C GLY A 109 -19.25 -14.73 -6.27
N GLU A 110 -18.50 -14.88 -7.35
CA GLU A 110 -18.36 -16.14 -8.08
C GLU A 110 -17.78 -17.27 -7.21
N ALA A 111 -16.83 -16.91 -6.33
CA ALA A 111 -16.25 -17.80 -5.33
C ALA A 111 -17.17 -18.02 -4.10
N LYS A 112 -18.37 -17.43 -4.06
CA LYS A 112 -19.33 -17.46 -2.95
C LYS A 112 -18.75 -16.99 -1.62
N LEU A 113 -17.82 -16.03 -1.67
CA LEU A 113 -17.21 -15.39 -0.50
C LEU A 113 -18.04 -14.15 -0.11
N THR A 114 -18.67 -14.18 1.06
CA THR A 114 -19.52 -13.09 1.58
C THR A 114 -18.75 -12.14 2.49
N ASN A 115 -17.49 -12.46 2.79
CA ASN A 115 -16.62 -11.71 3.70
C ASN A 115 -15.57 -10.84 2.98
N VAL A 116 -15.75 -10.57 1.69
CA VAL A 116 -14.92 -9.63 0.91
C VAL A 116 -15.70 -8.35 0.68
N ALA A 117 -15.04 -7.21 0.89
CA ALA A 117 -15.56 -5.89 0.52
C ALA A 117 -14.53 -5.18 -0.36
N GLY A 118 -14.92 -4.89 -1.60
CA GLY A 118 -14.14 -4.01 -2.48
C GLY A 118 -14.19 -2.57 -1.98
N VAL A 119 -13.05 -1.90 -1.96
CA VAL A 119 -12.92 -0.52 -1.47
C VAL A 119 -12.14 0.31 -2.49
N LEU A 120 -12.75 1.38 -2.98
CA LEU A 120 -12.04 2.37 -3.79
C LEU A 120 -11.17 3.22 -2.89
N GLY A 121 -9.88 2.95 -2.93
CA GLY A 121 -8.84 3.70 -2.23
C GLY A 121 -8.53 5.03 -2.93
N LYS A 122 -7.63 5.80 -2.31
CA LYS A 122 -7.07 7.04 -2.85
C LYS A 122 -5.54 6.91 -2.89
N PHE A 123 -4.87 7.73 -3.67
CA PHE A 123 -3.40 7.79 -3.70
C PHE A 123 -2.77 8.05 -2.33
N THR A 124 -3.48 8.70 -1.43
CA THR A 124 -2.99 9.08 -0.09
C THR A 124 -3.66 8.33 1.05
N ASP A 125 -4.70 7.52 0.81
CA ASP A 125 -5.51 6.90 1.86
C ASP A 125 -6.15 5.60 1.37
N ALA A 126 -6.13 4.56 2.19
CA ALA A 126 -6.83 3.30 1.91
C ALA A 126 -8.35 3.45 1.92
N ASN A 127 -8.89 4.55 2.49
CA ASN A 127 -10.31 4.89 2.52
C ASN A 127 -11.19 3.76 3.09
N LEU A 128 -10.70 3.05 4.11
CA LEU A 128 -11.41 1.92 4.69
C LEU A 128 -12.66 2.37 5.47
N PRO A 129 -13.75 1.58 5.44
CA PRO A 129 -15.01 1.95 6.06
C PRO A 129 -15.00 1.79 7.60
N ALA A 130 -14.02 1.09 8.16
CA ALA A 130 -13.94 0.79 9.58
C ALA A 130 -12.50 0.82 10.11
N LYS A 131 -12.36 0.89 11.45
CA LYS A 131 -11.06 0.94 12.17
C LYS A 131 -10.83 -0.36 12.95
N ASP A 132 -10.90 -1.47 12.23
CA ASP A 132 -10.96 -2.81 12.82
C ASP A 132 -9.94 -3.79 12.22
N VAL A 133 -8.96 -3.29 11.48
CA VAL A 133 -7.98 -4.09 10.74
C VAL A 133 -6.96 -4.72 11.69
N ASP A 134 -6.83 -6.04 11.62
CA ASP A 134 -5.80 -6.81 12.31
C ASP A 134 -4.48 -6.84 11.52
N LEU A 135 -4.58 -6.87 10.18
CA LEU A 135 -3.43 -6.92 9.29
C LEU A 135 -3.70 -6.15 8.00
N ALA A 136 -2.80 -5.23 7.65
CA ALA A 136 -2.75 -4.66 6.31
C ALA A 136 -1.61 -5.34 5.52
N LEU A 137 -1.94 -5.94 4.38
CA LEU A 137 -0.98 -6.52 3.43
C LEU A 137 -0.72 -5.51 2.31
N ILE A 138 0.55 -5.22 2.04
CA ILE A 138 1.02 -4.40 0.92
C ILE A 138 1.96 -5.28 0.10
N PHE A 139 1.47 -5.84 -1.02
CA PHE A 139 2.22 -6.76 -1.86
C PHE A 139 2.51 -6.16 -3.24
N ASP A 140 3.78 -5.91 -3.56
CA ASP A 140 4.22 -5.29 -4.81
C ASP A 140 3.54 -3.92 -5.09
N VAL A 141 3.31 -3.11 -4.04
CA VAL A 141 2.56 -1.84 -4.13
C VAL A 141 3.29 -0.68 -3.47
N LEU A 142 4.10 -0.92 -2.42
CA LEU A 142 4.73 0.17 -1.68
C LEU A 142 5.59 1.07 -2.59
N HIS A 143 6.23 0.49 -3.60
CA HIS A 143 7.02 1.23 -4.58
C HIS A 143 6.18 2.15 -5.49
N HIS A 144 4.88 1.91 -5.65
CA HIS A 144 3.96 2.77 -6.40
C HIS A 144 3.38 3.92 -5.55
N ILE A 145 3.51 3.88 -4.23
CA ILE A 145 3.00 4.94 -3.36
C ILE A 145 3.99 6.11 -3.34
N GLU A 146 3.58 7.28 -3.80
CA GLU A 146 4.46 8.46 -3.90
C GLU A 146 4.87 9.02 -2.54
N ASN A 147 3.91 9.37 -1.69
CA ASN A 147 4.16 9.88 -0.34
C ASN A 147 3.96 8.79 0.71
N ARG A 148 4.91 7.87 0.78
CA ARG A 148 4.82 6.64 1.58
C ARG A 148 4.59 6.91 3.07
N THR A 149 5.31 7.90 3.64
CA THR A 149 5.13 8.24 5.06
C THR A 149 3.74 8.79 5.36
N GLU A 150 3.19 9.62 4.48
CA GLU A 150 1.84 10.16 4.65
C GLU A 150 0.77 9.08 4.48
N TYR A 151 0.89 8.27 3.44
CA TYR A 151 -0.01 7.14 3.22
C TYR A 151 -0.03 6.19 4.44
N LEU A 152 1.14 5.84 4.94
CA LEU A 152 1.26 4.98 6.12
C LEU A 152 0.67 5.64 7.39
N LYS A 153 0.86 6.97 7.59
CA LYS A 153 0.20 7.72 8.66
C LYS A 153 -1.33 7.63 8.54
N ASN A 154 -1.88 7.74 7.33
CA ASN A 154 -3.31 7.65 7.07
C ASN A 154 -3.84 6.22 7.22
N LEU A 155 -3.01 5.19 6.98
CA LEU A 155 -3.37 3.78 7.19
C LEU A 155 -3.44 3.39 8.67
N VAL A 156 -2.57 3.95 9.53
CA VAL A 156 -2.48 3.62 10.95
C VAL A 156 -3.80 3.72 11.72
N PRO A 157 -4.66 4.74 11.52
CA PRO A 157 -5.94 4.85 12.22
C PRO A 157 -6.95 3.73 11.94
N TYR A 158 -6.79 2.99 10.84
CA TYR A 158 -7.64 1.86 10.51
C TYR A 158 -7.24 0.57 11.22
N LEU A 159 -6.00 0.51 11.73
CA LEU A 159 -5.49 -0.66 12.42
C LEU A 159 -5.96 -0.70 13.87
N LYS A 160 -6.30 -1.89 14.34
CA LYS A 160 -6.43 -2.15 15.78
C LYS A 160 -5.13 -1.83 16.52
N LYS A 161 -5.19 -1.67 17.85
CA LYS A 161 -4.01 -1.40 18.67
C LYS A 161 -2.89 -2.42 18.48
N ALA A 162 -3.22 -3.70 18.33
CA ALA A 162 -2.29 -4.80 18.06
C ALA A 162 -2.19 -5.12 16.55
N GLY A 163 -2.74 -4.25 15.70
CA GLY A 163 -2.70 -4.43 14.26
C GLY A 163 -1.29 -4.27 13.70
N ARG A 164 -0.99 -5.00 12.63
CA ARG A 164 0.31 -5.02 11.97
C ARG A 164 0.19 -4.70 10.48
N ILE A 165 1.29 -4.26 9.91
CA ILE A 165 1.41 -4.02 8.47
C ILE A 165 2.46 -4.98 7.94
N VAL A 166 2.13 -5.68 6.87
CA VAL A 166 3.03 -6.60 6.19
C VAL A 166 3.35 -6.02 4.82
N VAL A 167 4.63 -5.94 4.51
CA VAL A 167 5.10 -5.49 3.21
C VAL A 167 5.92 -6.58 2.56
N ILE A 168 5.59 -6.85 1.30
CA ILE A 168 6.38 -7.70 0.41
C ILE A 168 6.65 -6.87 -0.83
N ASP A 169 7.92 -6.55 -1.09
CA ASP A 169 8.28 -5.72 -2.24
C ASP A 169 9.65 -6.15 -2.80
N PHE A 170 9.94 -5.73 -4.01
CA PHE A 170 11.15 -6.11 -4.72
C PHE A 170 12.42 -5.52 -4.09
N HIS A 171 13.51 -6.28 -4.13
CA HIS A 171 14.83 -5.68 -4.07
C HIS A 171 15.01 -4.80 -5.33
N PRO A 172 15.44 -3.52 -5.17
CA PRO A 172 15.49 -2.57 -6.28
C PRO A 172 16.17 -3.07 -7.54
N GLU A 173 17.27 -3.78 -7.37
CA GLU A 173 18.12 -4.32 -8.44
C GLU A 173 17.52 -5.56 -9.14
N LEU A 174 16.54 -6.23 -8.52
CA LEU A 174 15.95 -7.49 -8.99
C LEU A 174 14.51 -7.33 -9.51
N GLY A 175 13.88 -6.18 -9.22
CA GLY A 175 12.49 -5.91 -9.58
C GLY A 175 12.28 -5.52 -11.04
N PRO A 176 11.02 -5.44 -11.47
CA PRO A 176 10.66 -5.01 -12.82
C PRO A 176 11.02 -3.54 -13.08
N HIS A 177 11.15 -2.73 -12.03
CA HIS A 177 11.47 -1.30 -12.07
C HIS A 177 12.94 -1.00 -11.78
N LYS A 178 13.85 -1.95 -11.99
CA LYS A 178 15.30 -1.80 -11.69
C LYS A 178 15.97 -0.62 -12.43
N ASN A 179 15.38 -0.13 -13.52
CA ASN A 179 15.88 1.00 -14.30
C ASN A 179 15.13 2.32 -13.98
N ASP A 180 14.19 2.31 -13.03
CA ASP A 180 13.43 3.49 -12.61
C ASP A 180 13.63 3.75 -11.11
N PRO A 181 14.55 4.65 -10.74
CA PRO A 181 14.83 4.94 -9.33
C PRO A 181 13.63 5.47 -8.54
N THR A 182 12.61 6.03 -9.19
CA THR A 182 11.42 6.58 -8.54
C THR A 182 10.50 5.47 -8.00
N LEU A 183 10.55 4.29 -8.64
CA LEU A 183 9.79 3.10 -8.28
C LEU A 183 10.62 2.07 -7.51
N GLN A 184 11.77 2.47 -6.97
CA GLN A 184 12.62 1.60 -6.16
C GLN A 184 12.43 1.89 -4.67
N VAL A 185 12.25 0.84 -3.89
CA VAL A 185 12.12 0.91 -2.44
C VAL A 185 13.04 -0.13 -1.80
N THR A 186 14.08 0.35 -1.11
CA THR A 186 14.90 -0.53 -0.29
C THR A 186 14.20 -0.87 1.03
N LYS A 187 14.51 -2.03 1.60
CA LYS A 187 14.03 -2.40 2.94
C LYS A 187 14.40 -1.34 3.98
N ALA A 188 15.60 -0.78 3.93
CA ALA A 188 16.06 0.26 4.86
C ALA A 188 15.24 1.56 4.74
N GLN A 189 14.85 1.97 3.53
CA GLN A 189 13.94 3.11 3.34
C GLN A 189 12.56 2.82 3.94
N ALA A 190 12.01 1.62 3.70
CA ALA A 190 10.74 1.21 4.29
C ALA A 190 10.80 1.24 5.83
N GLU A 191 11.84 0.67 6.43
CA GLU A 191 12.07 0.69 7.88
C GLU A 191 12.07 2.12 8.45
N ALA A 192 12.70 3.08 7.75
CA ALA A 192 12.70 4.48 8.17
C ALA A 192 11.28 5.11 8.13
N TRP A 193 10.48 4.83 7.10
CA TRP A 193 9.09 5.31 7.04
C TRP A 193 8.20 4.68 8.10
N PHE A 194 8.37 3.38 8.37
CA PHE A 194 7.65 2.69 9.44
C PHE A 194 8.05 3.21 10.83
N ALA A 195 9.33 3.47 11.07
CA ALA A 195 9.80 4.08 12.31
C ALA A 195 9.19 5.48 12.53
N ALA A 196 9.04 6.28 11.48
CA ALA A 196 8.43 7.60 11.55
C ALA A 196 6.95 7.59 11.98
N ILE A 197 6.27 6.44 11.85
CA ILE A 197 4.88 6.23 12.29
C ILE A 197 4.77 5.37 13.56
N GLY A 198 5.90 5.10 14.23
CA GLY A 198 5.94 4.34 15.50
C GLY A 198 5.85 2.82 15.32
N PHE A 199 6.15 2.30 14.13
CA PHE A 199 6.21 0.87 13.84
C PHE A 199 7.66 0.42 13.71
N LYS A 200 7.93 -0.85 14.08
CA LYS A 200 9.24 -1.50 13.96
C LYS A 200 9.09 -2.85 13.30
N PRO A 201 10.13 -3.38 12.65
CA PRO A 201 10.13 -4.74 12.14
C PRO A 201 10.02 -5.72 13.31
N VAL A 202 9.10 -6.68 13.21
CA VAL A 202 8.86 -7.72 14.23
C VAL A 202 9.08 -9.12 13.69
N ALA A 203 9.04 -9.30 12.38
CA ALA A 203 9.39 -10.55 11.71
C ALA A 203 9.88 -10.27 10.28
N GLU A 204 10.78 -11.12 9.80
CA GLU A 204 11.25 -11.14 8.42
C GLU A 204 11.17 -12.58 7.91
N HIS A 205 10.72 -12.76 6.67
CA HIS A 205 10.51 -14.05 6.05
C HIS A 205 11.39 -14.21 4.81
N ALA A 206 12.26 -15.22 4.79
CA ALA A 206 13.13 -15.54 3.65
C ALA A 206 12.39 -16.39 2.61
N LEU A 207 11.25 -15.90 2.11
CA LEU A 207 10.41 -16.64 1.16
C LEU A 207 10.85 -16.43 -0.30
N TYR A 208 11.39 -15.26 -0.61
CA TYR A 208 11.74 -14.84 -1.96
C TYR A 208 13.23 -14.58 -2.10
N SER A 209 13.76 -14.77 -3.30
CA SER A 209 15.13 -14.36 -3.66
C SER A 209 15.21 -12.97 -4.27
N ASP A 210 14.07 -12.44 -4.76
CA ASP A 210 13.94 -11.16 -5.48
C ASP A 210 13.14 -10.11 -4.71
N LYS A 211 12.56 -10.49 -3.56
CA LYS A 211 11.76 -9.60 -2.71
C LYS A 211 12.17 -9.72 -1.25
N TRP A 212 11.98 -8.64 -0.52
CA TRP A 212 11.98 -8.65 0.93
C TRP A 212 10.54 -8.77 1.46
N PHE A 213 10.38 -9.47 2.58
CA PHE A 213 9.09 -9.73 3.22
C PHE A 213 9.22 -9.44 4.71
N VAL A 214 8.63 -8.34 5.18
CA VAL A 214 8.77 -7.85 6.56
C VAL A 214 7.41 -7.52 7.15
N GLU A 215 7.21 -7.93 8.41
CA GLU A 215 6.08 -7.54 9.24
C GLU A 215 6.48 -6.41 10.18
N TYR A 216 5.64 -5.37 10.24
CA TYR A 216 5.82 -4.21 11.10
C TYR A 216 4.68 -4.10 12.11
N ALA A 217 5.02 -3.82 13.38
CA ALA A 217 4.07 -3.56 14.46
C ALA A 217 4.57 -2.45 15.39
N ARG A 218 3.67 -1.96 16.26
CA ARG A 218 4.01 -0.94 17.28
C ARG A 218 4.84 -1.52 18.42
#